data_b96d2ce85a9532ed0a5eb117a36169a9
#
_entry.id   b96d2ce85a9532ed0a5eb117a36169a9
#
_cell.length_a   1.000
_cell.length_b   1.000
_cell.length_c   1.000
_cell.angle_alpha   90.00
_cell.angle_beta   90.00
_cell.angle_gamma   90.00
#
_symmetry.space_group_name_H-M   'P 1'
#
loop_
_entity.id
_entity.type
_entity.pdbx_description
1 polymer ?
#
loop_
_entity_poly.entity_id
_entity_poly.type
_entity_poly.pdbx_seq_one_letter_code
_entity_poly.pdbx_strand_id
1 'polypeptide(L)'
;MNVEVSVEEIKKWGTSKWAAGILPWIGRNTPLDHPDLEPIWAAAAEYDLPVAWHGNTWQYPYFPGYEDVWENVLLARTASHPWNAQRFIAAFIGAGIMDRYPDIRMGVIEAGSSWLPFWSARLTEQEEYVGGAQPLQHECSEYFTNGRFFCSMEQWEGEKLTKFVSDYLGDGVLMYASDYPHMECAFPDHADIVFPWVNTFGEESMKKLMYDNAARFFKQT
;
A
#
# COMPACT_ATOMS: atom_id res chain seq x y z
N MET A 1 9.08 0.34 -18.77
CA MET A 1 9.94 0.87 -17.69
C MET A 1 11.38 0.53 -18.02
N ASN A 2 12.31 1.42 -17.78
CA ASN A 2 13.75 1.15 -17.85
C ASN A 2 14.30 1.16 -16.40
N VAL A 3 14.75 0.01 -15.94
CA VAL A 3 15.19 -0.17 -14.55
C VAL A 3 16.44 0.67 -14.26
N GLU A 4 17.40 0.72 -15.18
CA GLU A 4 18.64 1.51 -15.01
C GLU A 4 18.33 2.99 -14.82
N VAL A 5 17.51 3.57 -15.70
CA VAL A 5 17.08 4.98 -15.58
C VAL A 5 16.31 5.23 -14.29
N SER A 6 15.45 4.28 -13.85
CA SER A 6 14.74 4.41 -12.58
C SER A 6 15.68 4.45 -11.39
N VAL A 7 16.71 3.60 -11.38
CA VAL A 7 17.73 3.57 -10.34
C VAL A 7 18.58 4.86 -10.35
N GLU A 8 18.93 5.37 -11.54
CA GLU A 8 19.63 6.66 -11.66
C GLU A 8 18.80 7.83 -11.09
N GLU A 9 17.50 7.87 -11.35
CA GLU A 9 16.62 8.90 -10.78
C GLU A 9 16.50 8.77 -9.25
N ILE A 10 16.38 7.54 -8.72
CA ILE A 10 16.39 7.31 -7.27
C ILE A 10 17.70 7.82 -6.65
N LYS A 11 18.83 7.46 -7.22
CA LYS A 11 20.16 7.92 -6.74
C LYS A 11 20.33 9.43 -6.80
N LYS A 12 19.84 10.04 -7.87
CA LYS A 12 19.93 11.48 -8.09
C LYS A 12 19.15 12.29 -7.06
N TRP A 13 17.97 11.80 -6.66
CA TRP A 13 17.03 12.55 -5.84
C TRP A 13 16.83 12.00 -4.43
N GLY A 14 17.29 10.77 -4.16
CA GLY A 14 17.02 10.06 -2.91
C GLY A 14 17.50 10.77 -1.64
N THR A 15 18.52 11.64 -1.75
CA THR A 15 18.99 12.47 -0.63
C THR A 15 18.33 13.84 -0.54
N SER A 16 17.46 14.18 -1.50
CA SER A 16 16.78 15.47 -1.50
C SER A 16 15.66 15.50 -0.46
N LYS A 17 15.45 16.65 0.18
CA LYS A 17 14.41 16.81 1.22
C LYS A 17 12.97 16.75 0.70
N TRP A 18 12.79 16.86 -0.61
CA TRP A 18 11.47 16.83 -1.23
C TRP A 18 11.10 15.46 -1.81
N ALA A 19 12.06 14.54 -1.99
CA ALA A 19 11.76 13.18 -2.41
C ALA A 19 11.26 12.38 -1.21
N ALA A 20 9.95 12.16 -1.15
CA ALA A 20 9.29 11.51 -0.01
C ALA A 20 9.15 9.99 -0.16
N GLY A 21 9.29 9.45 -1.36
CA GLY A 21 9.15 8.03 -1.66
C GLY A 21 9.23 7.75 -3.15
N ILE A 22 9.08 6.50 -3.53
CA ILE A 22 8.98 6.08 -4.92
C ILE A 22 7.58 5.52 -5.22
N LEU A 23 7.07 5.83 -6.40
CA LEU A 23 5.83 5.28 -6.96
C LEU A 23 6.21 4.52 -8.24
N PRO A 24 6.43 3.20 -8.16
CA PRO A 24 6.90 2.44 -9.30
C PRO A 24 5.78 2.26 -10.33
N TRP A 25 6.10 2.56 -11.59
CA TRP A 25 5.23 2.26 -12.73
C TRP A 25 5.81 1.08 -13.51
N ILE A 26 5.29 -0.11 -13.25
CA ILE A 26 5.82 -1.36 -13.80
C ILE A 26 5.11 -1.69 -15.11
N GLY A 27 5.88 -2.05 -16.13
CA GLY A 27 5.38 -2.34 -17.45
C GLY A 27 4.51 -3.61 -17.51
N ARG A 28 3.63 -3.66 -18.51
CA ARG A 28 2.62 -4.73 -18.71
C ARG A 28 3.17 -6.16 -18.64
N ASN A 29 4.38 -6.38 -19.12
CA ASN A 29 4.95 -7.72 -19.26
C ASN A 29 5.97 -8.09 -18.18
N THR A 30 6.09 -7.26 -17.13
CA THR A 30 7.03 -7.51 -16.05
C THR A 30 6.25 -7.87 -14.78
N PRO A 31 6.30 -9.11 -14.31
CA PRO A 31 5.76 -9.49 -13.00
C PRO A 31 6.35 -8.65 -11.88
N LEU A 32 5.55 -8.39 -10.84
CA LEU A 32 5.98 -7.56 -9.70
C LEU A 32 7.12 -8.20 -8.88
N ASP A 33 7.23 -9.51 -8.96
CA ASP A 33 8.28 -10.34 -8.36
C ASP A 33 9.44 -10.65 -9.31
N HIS A 34 9.48 -10.02 -10.50
CA HIS A 34 10.54 -10.27 -11.47
C HIS A 34 11.90 -9.80 -10.95
N PRO A 35 12.96 -10.63 -11.04
CA PRO A 35 14.27 -10.31 -10.48
C PRO A 35 14.92 -9.05 -11.10
N ASP A 36 14.54 -8.67 -12.32
CA ASP A 36 15.01 -7.43 -12.93
C ASP A 36 14.58 -6.16 -12.19
N LEU A 37 13.57 -6.25 -11.30
CA LEU A 37 13.12 -5.14 -10.46
C LEU A 37 13.97 -4.95 -9.19
N GLU A 38 14.77 -5.95 -8.83
CA GLU A 38 15.59 -5.94 -7.61
C GLU A 38 16.46 -4.67 -7.45
N PRO A 39 17.10 -4.12 -8.52
CA PRO A 39 17.88 -2.89 -8.38
C PRO A 39 17.06 -1.66 -7.92
N ILE A 40 15.74 -1.64 -8.21
CA ILE A 40 14.84 -0.56 -7.75
C ILE A 40 14.62 -0.67 -6.25
N TRP A 41 14.35 -1.88 -5.76
CA TRP A 41 14.13 -2.14 -4.34
C TRP A 41 15.39 -1.89 -3.52
N ALA A 42 16.54 -2.32 -4.03
CA ALA A 42 17.84 -2.05 -3.43
C ALA A 42 18.11 -0.54 -3.31
N ALA A 43 17.88 0.22 -4.38
CA ALA A 43 18.07 1.67 -4.36
C ALA A 43 17.07 2.36 -3.42
N ALA A 44 15.79 1.94 -3.40
CA ALA A 44 14.81 2.48 -2.47
C ALA A 44 15.23 2.28 -1.01
N ALA A 45 15.73 1.09 -0.67
CA ALA A 45 16.23 0.77 0.66
C ALA A 45 17.49 1.56 1.01
N GLU A 46 18.46 1.68 0.08
CA GLU A 46 19.70 2.45 0.27
C GLU A 46 19.44 3.91 0.63
N TYR A 47 18.46 4.53 -0.03
CA TYR A 47 18.08 5.93 0.21
C TYR A 47 16.94 6.10 1.21
N ASP A 48 16.51 5.01 1.83
CA ASP A 48 15.41 4.96 2.82
C ASP A 48 14.12 5.63 2.28
N LEU A 49 13.82 5.37 1.02
CA LEU A 49 12.60 5.83 0.36
C LEU A 49 11.52 4.75 0.48
N PRO A 50 10.36 5.05 1.01
CA PRO A 50 9.25 4.11 1.02
C PRO A 50 8.77 3.83 -0.40
N VAL A 51 8.28 2.62 -0.61
CA VAL A 51 7.66 2.21 -1.88
C VAL A 51 6.15 2.35 -1.74
N ALA A 52 5.57 3.33 -2.41
CA ALA A 52 4.14 3.54 -2.47
C ALA A 52 3.57 2.89 -3.74
N TRP A 53 2.50 2.12 -3.59
CA TRP A 53 1.74 1.59 -4.71
C TRP A 53 0.39 2.30 -4.79
N HIS A 54 0.14 2.97 -5.90
CA HIS A 54 -1.12 3.64 -6.15
C HIS A 54 -2.06 2.70 -6.91
N GLY A 55 -3.26 2.49 -6.38
CA GLY A 55 -4.31 1.75 -7.07
C GLY A 55 -4.67 2.49 -8.37
N ASN A 56 -4.70 1.77 -9.49
CA ASN A 56 -5.10 2.37 -10.76
C ASN A 56 -5.85 1.36 -11.62
N THR A 57 -6.97 1.77 -12.19
CA THR A 57 -7.83 0.94 -13.04
C THR A 57 -7.12 0.41 -14.29
N TRP A 58 -6.04 1.07 -14.71
CA TRP A 58 -5.33 0.84 -15.97
C TRP A 58 -3.93 0.23 -15.79
N GLN A 59 -3.56 -0.10 -14.56
CA GLN A 59 -2.19 -0.45 -14.24
C GLN A 59 -1.92 -1.94 -14.46
N TYR A 60 -1.03 -2.23 -15.38
CA TYR A 60 -0.46 -3.54 -15.60
C TYR A 60 0.55 -3.90 -14.48
N PRO A 61 0.94 -5.15 -14.34
CA PRO A 61 0.83 -6.23 -15.31
C PRO A 61 -0.40 -7.14 -15.16
N TYR A 62 -1.16 -7.04 -14.10
CA TYR A 62 -2.12 -8.08 -13.74
C TYR A 62 -3.51 -7.55 -13.55
N PHE A 63 -3.98 -6.82 -14.54
CA PHE A 63 -5.30 -6.29 -14.44
C PHE A 63 -6.24 -6.95 -15.47
N PRO A 64 -6.84 -8.13 -15.16
CA PRO A 64 -7.87 -8.69 -16.03
C PRO A 64 -9.13 -7.85 -16.07
N GLY A 65 -9.57 -7.28 -14.94
CA GLY A 65 -10.88 -6.69 -14.79
C GLY A 65 -11.21 -5.52 -15.72
N TYR A 66 -10.23 -4.85 -16.27
CA TYR A 66 -10.45 -3.80 -17.26
C TYR A 66 -10.63 -4.35 -18.69
N GLU A 67 -9.85 -5.34 -19.05
CA GLU A 67 -9.84 -5.92 -20.41
C GLU A 67 -10.97 -6.95 -20.61
N ASP A 68 -11.47 -7.55 -19.53
CA ASP A 68 -12.52 -8.56 -19.55
C ASP A 68 -13.92 -8.01 -19.23
N VAL A 69 -14.04 -6.70 -19.06
CA VAL A 69 -15.30 -6.02 -18.85
C VAL A 69 -15.62 -5.16 -20.07
N TRP A 70 -16.76 -5.44 -20.69
CA TRP A 70 -17.28 -4.59 -21.77
C TRP A 70 -17.57 -3.20 -21.22
N GLU A 71 -18.03 -2.27 -21.64
CA GLU A 71 -18.21 -0.85 -21.29
C GLU A 71 -18.72 -0.54 -19.85
N ASN A 72 -18.74 -1.51 -18.94
CA ASN A 72 -19.21 -1.30 -17.57
C ASN A 72 -18.13 -0.74 -16.65
N VAL A 73 -18.04 0.58 -16.57
CA VAL A 73 -17.04 1.29 -15.75
C VAL A 73 -17.17 0.98 -14.26
N LEU A 74 -18.42 0.82 -13.75
CA LEU A 74 -18.62 0.44 -12.34
C LEU A 74 -17.95 -0.89 -12.03
N LEU A 75 -18.21 -1.91 -12.88
CA LEU A 75 -17.62 -3.23 -12.70
C LEU A 75 -16.09 -3.19 -12.83
N ALA A 76 -15.58 -2.51 -13.84
CA ALA A 76 -14.14 -2.35 -14.05
C ALA A 76 -13.48 -1.70 -12.83
N ARG A 77 -13.96 -0.58 -12.34
CA ARG A 77 -13.38 0.12 -11.18
C ARG A 77 -13.51 -0.68 -9.88
N THR A 78 -14.67 -1.25 -9.61
CA THR A 78 -14.92 -1.98 -8.35
C THR A 78 -13.97 -3.17 -8.18
N ALA A 79 -13.72 -3.91 -9.25
CA ALA A 79 -12.84 -5.08 -9.18
C ALA A 79 -11.34 -4.71 -9.24
N SER A 80 -10.99 -3.65 -9.97
CA SER A 80 -9.60 -3.38 -10.32
C SER A 80 -8.78 -2.68 -9.26
N HIS A 81 -9.31 -1.66 -8.63
CA HIS A 81 -8.57 -0.89 -7.64
C HIS A 81 -7.99 -1.77 -6.52
N PRO A 82 -8.81 -2.46 -5.72
CA PRO A 82 -8.28 -3.29 -4.64
C PRO A 82 -7.47 -4.47 -5.15
N TRP A 83 -7.83 -5.07 -6.29
CA TRP A 83 -7.12 -6.21 -6.85
C TRP A 83 -5.68 -5.89 -7.23
N ASN A 84 -5.45 -4.73 -7.81
CA ASN A 84 -4.11 -4.25 -8.15
C ASN A 84 -3.23 -4.12 -6.90
N ALA A 85 -3.76 -3.51 -5.85
CA ALA A 85 -3.10 -3.36 -4.55
C ALA A 85 -2.83 -4.71 -3.86
N GLN A 86 -3.81 -5.62 -3.88
CA GLN A 86 -3.66 -6.97 -3.34
C GLN A 86 -2.52 -7.71 -4.02
N ARG A 87 -2.41 -7.62 -5.33
CA ARG A 87 -1.32 -8.25 -6.08
C ARG A 87 0.04 -7.64 -5.76
N PHE A 88 0.11 -6.33 -5.60
CA PHE A 88 1.36 -5.68 -5.18
C PHE A 88 1.82 -6.17 -3.81
N ILE A 89 0.92 -6.21 -2.83
CA ILE A 89 1.24 -6.70 -1.48
C ILE A 89 1.73 -8.15 -1.54
N ALA A 90 0.98 -9.02 -2.23
CA ALA A 90 1.33 -10.44 -2.35
C ALA A 90 2.70 -10.63 -3.00
N ALA A 91 3.01 -9.88 -4.07
CA ALA A 91 4.30 -9.95 -4.75
C ALA A 91 5.43 -9.39 -3.88
N PHE A 92 5.21 -8.26 -3.21
CA PHE A 92 6.24 -7.59 -2.40
C PHE A 92 6.63 -8.41 -1.16
N ILE A 93 5.65 -9.02 -0.49
CA ILE A 93 5.88 -9.96 0.62
C ILE A 93 6.38 -11.29 0.07
N GLY A 94 5.64 -11.92 -0.83
CA GLY A 94 5.92 -13.27 -1.31
C GLY A 94 7.24 -13.44 -2.05
N ALA A 95 7.75 -12.38 -2.70
CA ALA A 95 9.10 -12.38 -3.26
C ALA A 95 10.20 -12.14 -2.20
N GLY A 96 9.85 -11.99 -0.92
CA GLY A 96 10.81 -11.75 0.17
C GLY A 96 11.53 -10.39 0.09
N ILE A 97 10.93 -9.37 -0.54
CA ILE A 97 11.56 -8.05 -0.65
C ILE A 97 11.72 -7.43 0.73
N MET A 98 10.71 -7.56 1.60
CA MET A 98 10.77 -7.06 2.98
C MET A 98 11.77 -7.83 3.86
N ASP A 99 12.13 -9.05 3.51
CA ASP A 99 13.16 -9.84 4.19
C ASP A 99 14.56 -9.42 3.76
N ARG A 100 14.75 -9.21 2.46
CA ARG A 100 16.05 -8.77 1.93
C ARG A 100 16.40 -7.34 2.31
N TYR A 101 15.38 -6.50 2.51
CA TYR A 101 15.53 -5.09 2.90
C TYR A 101 14.74 -4.82 4.18
N PRO A 102 15.32 -5.09 5.36
CA PRO A 102 14.60 -5.04 6.65
C PRO A 102 14.09 -3.65 7.04
N ASP A 103 14.63 -2.58 6.44
CA ASP A 103 14.20 -1.20 6.71
C ASP A 103 13.24 -0.65 5.65
N ILE A 104 12.99 -1.42 4.56
CA ILE A 104 12.09 -0.95 3.51
C ILE A 104 10.66 -0.83 4.01
N ARG A 105 10.02 0.28 3.70
CA ARG A 105 8.59 0.49 3.97
C ARG A 105 7.82 0.36 2.68
N MET A 106 6.68 -0.32 2.75
CA MET A 106 5.73 -0.38 1.65
C MET A 106 4.39 0.21 2.06
N GLY A 107 3.73 0.85 1.12
CA GLY A 107 2.40 1.40 1.33
C GLY A 107 1.52 1.26 0.11
N VAL A 108 0.23 1.12 0.35
CA VAL A 108 -0.80 1.12 -0.70
C VAL A 108 -1.65 2.38 -0.57
N ILE A 109 -1.88 3.05 -1.68
CA ILE A 109 -2.58 4.33 -1.73
C ILE A 109 -3.77 4.22 -2.69
N GLU A 110 -4.90 4.82 -2.31
CA GLU A 110 -6.13 4.91 -3.12
C GLU A 110 -6.67 3.54 -3.59
N ALA A 111 -6.72 2.58 -2.67
CA ALA A 111 -7.25 1.25 -2.97
C ALA A 111 -8.30 0.78 -1.95
N GLY A 112 -8.66 1.66 -1.01
CA GLY A 112 -9.39 1.29 0.19
C GLY A 112 -8.58 0.41 1.12
N SER A 113 -9.02 0.27 2.35
CA SER A 113 -8.33 -0.49 3.40
C SER A 113 -9.14 -1.64 3.98
N SER A 114 -10.45 -1.61 3.82
CA SER A 114 -11.38 -2.55 4.49
C SER A 114 -11.22 -4.02 4.09
N TRP A 115 -10.56 -4.31 2.99
CA TRP A 115 -10.21 -5.66 2.53
C TRP A 115 -8.91 -6.22 3.14
N LEU A 116 -8.09 -5.40 3.80
CA LEU A 116 -6.79 -5.79 4.34
C LEU A 116 -6.85 -6.95 5.34
N PRO A 117 -7.80 -7.02 6.31
CA PRO A 117 -7.89 -8.15 7.22
C PRO A 117 -8.08 -9.48 6.50
N PHE A 118 -8.95 -9.52 5.50
CA PHE A 118 -9.14 -10.70 4.65
C PHE A 118 -7.84 -11.06 3.91
N TRP A 119 -7.15 -10.07 3.34
CA TRP A 119 -5.96 -10.31 2.53
C TRP A 119 -4.78 -10.80 3.37
N SER A 120 -4.59 -10.25 4.57
CA SER A 120 -3.60 -10.72 5.53
C SER A 120 -3.84 -12.19 5.90
N ALA A 121 -5.07 -12.53 6.30
CA ALA A 121 -5.45 -13.90 6.62
C ALA A 121 -5.28 -14.85 5.42
N ARG A 122 -5.64 -14.38 4.22
CA ARG A 122 -5.52 -15.17 2.98
C ARG A 122 -4.07 -15.48 2.62
N LEU A 123 -3.16 -14.51 2.79
CA LEU A 123 -1.74 -14.73 2.54
C LEU A 123 -1.14 -15.72 3.54
N THR A 124 -1.47 -15.60 4.82
CA THR A 124 -1.02 -16.54 5.86
C THR A 124 -1.50 -17.96 5.59
N GLU A 125 -2.78 -18.14 5.24
CA GLU A 125 -3.31 -19.46 4.88
C GLU A 125 -2.60 -20.05 3.67
N GLN A 126 -2.28 -19.25 2.66
CA GLN A 126 -1.56 -19.74 1.48
C GLN A 126 -0.09 -20.05 1.77
N GLU A 127 0.54 -19.28 2.66
CA GLU A 127 1.89 -19.55 3.13
C GLU A 127 1.97 -20.92 3.84
N GLU A 128 1.05 -21.22 4.75
CA GLU A 128 0.96 -22.52 5.40
C GLU A 128 0.81 -23.65 4.38
N TYR A 129 0.03 -23.45 3.32
CA TYR A 129 -0.24 -24.46 2.30
C TYR A 129 0.95 -24.70 1.35
N VAL A 130 1.67 -23.65 0.94
CA VAL A 130 2.73 -23.72 -0.08
C VAL A 130 4.07 -23.15 0.38
N GLY A 131 4.19 -22.64 1.58
CA GLY A 131 5.34 -21.87 2.09
C GLY A 131 6.68 -22.61 2.06
N GLY A 132 6.66 -23.95 2.09
CA GLY A 132 7.87 -24.74 1.90
C GLY A 132 8.55 -24.54 0.54
N ALA A 133 7.84 -23.99 -0.46
CA ALA A 133 8.38 -23.66 -1.78
C ALA A 133 9.07 -22.29 -1.83
N GLN A 134 8.63 -21.36 -0.97
CA GLN A 134 9.21 -20.02 -0.84
C GLN A 134 9.21 -19.58 0.63
N PRO A 135 10.20 -19.99 1.43
CA PRO A 135 10.24 -19.68 2.85
C PRO A 135 10.45 -18.18 3.07
N LEU A 136 9.57 -17.57 3.87
CA LEU A 136 9.70 -16.22 4.41
C LEU A 136 10.32 -16.26 5.81
N GLN A 137 10.84 -15.12 6.28
CA GLN A 137 11.42 -15.03 7.64
C GLN A 137 10.36 -14.88 8.73
N HIS A 138 9.15 -14.43 8.36
CA HIS A 138 8.02 -14.20 9.26
C HIS A 138 6.74 -14.75 8.63
N GLU A 139 5.74 -14.99 9.46
CA GLU A 139 4.38 -15.23 8.94
C GLU A 139 3.88 -14.04 8.12
N CYS A 140 3.10 -14.31 7.07
CA CYS A 140 2.58 -13.25 6.20
C CYS A 140 1.82 -12.15 6.96
N SER A 141 1.09 -12.49 8.03
CA SER A 141 0.38 -11.54 8.89
C SER A 141 1.31 -10.54 9.59
N GLU A 142 2.52 -10.96 9.97
CA GLU A 142 3.47 -10.11 10.67
C GLU A 142 4.00 -8.96 9.81
N TYR A 143 4.10 -9.16 8.49
CA TYR A 143 4.52 -8.07 7.58
C TYR A 143 3.54 -6.90 7.56
N PHE A 144 2.25 -7.14 7.87
CA PHE A 144 1.26 -6.07 8.00
C PHE A 144 1.38 -5.31 9.32
N THR A 145 1.89 -5.93 10.38
CA THR A 145 1.85 -5.40 11.74
C THR A 145 3.21 -4.99 12.30
N ASN A 146 4.31 -5.30 11.59
CA ASN A 146 5.68 -5.03 12.05
C ASN A 146 6.12 -3.54 11.91
N GLY A 147 5.22 -2.65 11.52
CA GLY A 147 5.47 -1.22 11.42
C GLY A 147 6.08 -0.75 10.10
N ARG A 148 6.20 -1.62 9.09
CA ARG A 148 6.75 -1.29 7.78
C ARG A 148 5.72 -1.32 6.64
N PHE A 149 4.50 -1.76 6.94
CA PHE A 149 3.36 -1.73 6.03
C PHE A 149 2.41 -0.60 6.37
N PHE A 150 1.93 0.11 5.34
CA PHE A 150 0.99 1.22 5.47
C PHE A 150 -0.08 1.16 4.39
N CYS A 151 -1.26 1.71 4.68
CA CYS A 151 -2.35 1.80 3.71
C CYS A 151 -3.10 3.11 3.88
N SER A 152 -3.40 3.79 2.77
CA SER A 152 -4.32 4.91 2.85
C SER A 152 -5.73 4.44 3.16
N MET A 153 -6.46 5.25 3.89
CA MET A 153 -7.86 5.12 4.20
C MET A 153 -8.58 6.42 3.83
N GLU A 154 -9.65 6.30 3.12
CA GLU A 154 -10.50 7.41 2.70
C GLU A 154 -11.80 7.43 3.51
N GLN A 155 -12.38 8.63 3.73
CA GLN A 155 -13.58 8.81 4.55
C GLN A 155 -14.82 8.03 4.08
N TRP A 156 -14.91 7.68 2.79
CA TRP A 156 -16.03 6.91 2.23
C TRP A 156 -16.12 5.47 2.76
N GLU A 157 -15.01 4.92 3.27
CA GLU A 157 -15.01 3.61 3.92
C GLU A 157 -15.83 3.61 5.22
N GLY A 158 -15.91 4.76 5.87
CA GLY A 158 -16.69 4.98 7.09
C GLY A 158 -16.01 4.44 8.35
N GLU A 159 -16.43 4.98 9.48
CA GLU A 159 -15.84 4.74 10.80
C GLU A 159 -15.77 3.24 11.16
N LYS A 160 -16.84 2.48 10.88
CA LYS A 160 -16.92 1.07 11.30
C LYS A 160 -15.90 0.17 10.60
N LEU A 161 -15.73 0.33 9.27
CA LEU A 161 -14.77 -0.47 8.51
C LEU A 161 -13.35 -0.06 8.87
N THR A 162 -13.09 1.22 8.98
CA THR A 162 -11.77 1.74 9.40
C THR A 162 -11.41 1.23 10.79
N LYS A 163 -12.35 1.27 11.74
CA LYS A 163 -12.13 0.74 13.11
C LYS A 163 -11.86 -0.76 13.09
N PHE A 164 -12.59 -1.52 12.29
CA PHE A 164 -12.36 -2.96 12.15
C PHE A 164 -10.95 -3.28 11.64
N VAL A 165 -10.46 -2.57 10.65
CA VAL A 165 -9.09 -2.74 10.14
C VAL A 165 -8.07 -2.39 11.23
N SER A 166 -8.27 -1.26 11.93
CA SER A 166 -7.39 -0.83 13.03
C SER A 166 -7.38 -1.82 14.20
N ASP A 167 -8.52 -2.42 14.54
CA ASP A 167 -8.60 -3.44 15.59
C ASP A 167 -7.91 -4.75 15.19
N TYR A 168 -7.95 -5.09 13.90
CA TYR A 168 -7.39 -6.34 13.39
C TYR A 168 -5.88 -6.27 13.15
N LEU A 169 -5.40 -5.18 12.55
CA LEU A 169 -3.99 -5.01 12.14
C LEU A 169 -3.19 -4.06 13.04
N GLY A 170 -3.86 -3.38 13.98
CA GLY A 170 -3.26 -2.34 14.79
C GLY A 170 -3.42 -0.93 14.20
N ASP A 171 -3.32 0.08 15.07
CA ASP A 171 -3.51 1.49 14.73
C ASP A 171 -2.30 2.14 14.00
N GLY A 172 -1.23 1.37 13.79
CA GLY A 172 -0.02 1.81 13.09
C GLY A 172 -0.05 1.63 11.57
N VAL A 173 -1.12 1.06 11.00
CA VAL A 173 -1.18 0.67 9.59
C VAL A 173 -1.83 1.74 8.71
N LEU A 174 -2.91 2.35 9.19
CA LEU A 174 -3.74 3.24 8.38
C LEU A 174 -3.24 4.68 8.38
N MET A 175 -3.26 5.29 7.20
CA MET A 175 -2.97 6.70 6.96
C MET A 175 -4.19 7.36 6.34
N TYR A 176 -4.72 8.41 6.95
CA TYR A 176 -5.81 9.17 6.36
C TYR A 176 -5.40 9.83 5.05
N ALA A 177 -6.26 9.73 4.04
CA ALA A 177 -6.16 10.44 2.77
C ALA A 177 -7.50 11.06 2.40
N SER A 178 -7.50 12.30 1.94
CA SER A 178 -8.71 12.99 1.47
C SER A 178 -9.05 12.68 0.02
N ASP A 179 -8.06 12.26 -0.74
CA ASP A 179 -8.12 12.08 -2.19
C ASP A 179 -8.52 13.35 -2.97
N TYR A 180 -8.27 14.54 -2.37
CA TYR A 180 -8.55 15.81 -3.05
C TYR A 180 -7.63 15.97 -4.28
N PRO A 181 -8.15 16.37 -5.49
CA PRO A 181 -9.49 16.93 -5.73
C PRO A 181 -10.46 15.94 -6.44
N HIS A 182 -10.32 14.66 -6.26
CA HIS A 182 -11.23 13.68 -6.88
C HIS A 182 -12.66 13.81 -6.38
N MET A 183 -13.62 13.24 -7.12
CA MET A 183 -15.05 13.38 -6.82
C MET A 183 -15.47 12.68 -5.52
N GLU A 184 -14.77 11.64 -5.14
CA GLU A 184 -14.95 10.88 -3.89
C GLU A 184 -14.44 11.62 -2.65
N CYS A 185 -13.61 12.66 -2.83
CA CYS A 185 -13.19 13.55 -1.77
C CYS A 185 -14.39 14.37 -1.27
N ALA A 186 -14.74 14.25 -0.01
CA ALA A 186 -15.81 15.04 0.61
C ALA A 186 -15.40 16.49 0.91
N PHE A 187 -14.57 17.12 0.07
CA PHE A 187 -14.17 18.50 0.26
C PHE A 187 -15.35 19.46 0.09
N PRO A 188 -15.52 20.47 0.99
CA PRO A 188 -14.61 20.83 2.09
C PRO A 188 -14.86 20.09 3.42
N ASP A 189 -15.85 19.21 3.50
CA ASP A 189 -16.41 18.66 4.75
C ASP A 189 -15.67 17.42 5.29
N HIS A 190 -14.64 16.94 4.60
CA HIS A 190 -13.93 15.69 4.95
C HIS A 190 -13.37 15.67 6.38
N ALA A 191 -12.90 16.81 6.88
CA ALA A 191 -12.41 16.92 8.26
C ALA A 191 -13.56 16.78 9.27
N ASP A 192 -14.70 17.40 9.00
CA ASP A 192 -15.88 17.34 9.85
C ASP A 192 -16.50 15.92 9.90
N ILE A 193 -16.30 15.14 8.84
CA ILE A 193 -16.71 13.73 8.80
C ILE A 193 -15.79 12.86 9.66
N VAL A 194 -14.49 13.07 9.61
CA VAL A 194 -13.51 12.14 10.21
C VAL A 194 -13.17 12.50 11.66
N PHE A 195 -13.08 13.77 12.03
CA PHE A 195 -12.72 14.16 13.39
C PHE A 195 -13.66 13.62 14.49
N PRO A 196 -14.98 13.48 14.30
CA PRO A 196 -15.84 12.85 15.30
C PRO A 196 -15.47 11.39 15.64
N TRP A 197 -14.72 10.70 14.78
CA TRP A 197 -14.29 9.32 15.04
C TRP A 197 -13.35 9.20 16.23
N VAL A 198 -12.83 10.32 16.73
CA VAL A 198 -12.04 10.33 17.98
C VAL A 198 -12.80 9.71 19.16
N ASN A 199 -14.13 9.78 19.16
CA ASN A 199 -14.96 9.16 20.20
C ASN A 199 -14.89 7.63 20.19
N THR A 200 -14.61 7.03 19.03
CA THR A 200 -14.50 5.57 18.83
C THR A 200 -13.05 5.10 18.89
N PHE A 201 -12.13 5.86 18.30
CA PHE A 201 -10.70 5.50 18.21
C PHE A 201 -9.88 5.91 19.43
N GLY A 202 -10.29 6.98 20.14
CA GLY A 202 -9.47 7.68 21.12
C GLY A 202 -8.44 8.61 20.45
N GLU A 203 -7.94 9.57 21.23
CA GLU A 203 -7.05 10.62 20.74
C GLU A 203 -5.73 10.08 20.15
N GLU A 204 -5.12 9.09 20.82
CA GLU A 204 -3.84 8.52 20.38
C GLU A 204 -3.97 7.82 19.04
N SER A 205 -4.94 6.93 18.84
CA SER A 205 -5.15 6.24 17.58
C SER A 205 -5.59 7.19 16.46
N MET A 206 -6.40 8.21 16.79
CA MET A 206 -6.74 9.26 15.81
C MET A 206 -5.52 10.06 15.38
N LYS A 207 -4.62 10.40 16.28
CA LYS A 207 -3.37 11.08 15.93
C LYS A 207 -2.50 10.23 15.00
N LYS A 208 -2.40 8.93 15.26
CA LYS A 208 -1.71 7.98 14.36
C LYS A 208 -2.35 7.96 12.98
N LEU A 209 -3.68 7.78 12.91
CA LEU A 209 -4.43 7.74 11.68
C LEU A 209 -4.27 9.02 10.84
N MET A 210 -4.39 10.18 11.47
CA MET A 210 -4.43 11.47 10.79
C MET A 210 -3.05 12.04 10.46
N TYR A 211 -1.98 11.62 11.17
CA TYR A 211 -0.67 12.23 11.03
C TYR A 211 0.51 11.28 11.22
N ASP A 212 0.65 10.62 12.38
CA ASP A 212 1.90 9.97 12.76
C ASP A 212 2.30 8.83 11.81
N ASN A 213 1.32 8.07 11.31
CA ASN A 213 1.58 6.96 10.39
C ASN A 213 2.09 7.46 9.03
N ALA A 214 1.48 8.52 8.48
CA ALA A 214 1.94 9.13 7.24
C ALA A 214 3.33 9.77 7.43
N ALA A 215 3.56 10.46 8.54
CA ALA A 215 4.87 11.03 8.87
C ALA A 215 5.95 9.94 8.96
N ARG A 216 5.63 8.81 9.57
CA ARG A 216 6.51 7.63 9.65
C ARG A 216 6.76 6.99 8.29
N PHE A 217 5.71 6.84 7.48
CA PHE A 217 5.82 6.28 6.14
C PHE A 217 6.75 7.12 5.25
N PHE A 218 6.52 8.43 5.20
CA PHE A 218 7.27 9.38 4.37
C PHE A 218 8.53 9.96 5.05
N LYS A 219 8.88 9.51 6.27
CA LYS A 219 10.07 10.00 6.98
C LYS A 219 10.06 11.52 7.23
N GLN A 220 8.92 12.07 7.60
CA GLN A 220 8.75 13.49 7.94
C GLN A 220 8.79 13.77 9.45
N THR A 221 9.45 12.92 10.22
CA THR A 221 9.64 13.08 11.66
C THR A 221 10.87 13.90 12.01
#